data_e28f13c0a72944cdc3c7886ec1681a33
#
_entry.id   e28f13c0a72944cdc3c7886ec1681a33
#
_cell.length_a   1.000
_cell.length_b   1.000
_cell.length_c   1.000
_cell.angle_alpha   90.00
_cell.angle_beta   90.00
_cell.angle_gamma   90.00
#
_symmetry.space_group_name_H-M   'P 1'
#
loop_
_entity.id
_entity.type
_entity.pdbx_description
1 polymer ?
#
loop_
_entity_poly.entity_id
_entity_poly.type
_entity_poly.pdbx_seq_one_letter_code
_entity_poly.pdbx_strand_id
1 'polypeptide(L)'
;MLTENGVEDYDPLARDVPKWTPEEFIERVGQEIGVTEWFEITQAAVDAFAVATDDRNFIHVNPPRAKEAGLPGTIAHGFFTLSLLAGFSYQLTPMVKGAVMTFNYGLDKVRFINQVSVGARVRGRYTL
;
A
#
# COMPACT_ATOMS: atom_id res chain seq x y z
N MET A 1 15.15 8.65 12.12
CA MET A 1 15.34 8.45 13.59
C MET A 1 14.28 7.48 14.09
N LEU A 2 14.62 6.57 14.99
CA LEU A 2 13.59 5.69 15.58
C LEU A 2 12.71 6.48 16.54
N THR A 3 11.40 6.30 16.40
CA THR A 3 10.41 6.81 17.36
C THR A 3 10.52 6.03 18.69
N GLU A 4 9.88 6.52 19.73
CA GLU A 4 9.83 5.83 21.05
C GLU A 4 9.30 4.40 20.94
N ASN A 5 8.50 4.10 19.93
CA ASN A 5 7.93 2.78 19.64
C ASN A 5 8.79 1.92 18.69
N GLY A 6 10.00 2.33 18.37
CA GLY A 6 10.93 1.60 17.52
C GLY A 6 10.60 1.62 16.03
N VAL A 7 9.70 2.51 15.60
CA VAL A 7 9.40 2.71 14.19
C VAL A 7 10.34 3.79 13.65
N GLU A 8 11.01 3.53 12.55
CA GLU A 8 11.81 4.54 11.88
C GLU A 8 10.90 5.52 11.15
N ASP A 9 10.99 6.79 11.53
CA ASP A 9 10.32 7.85 10.78
C ASP A 9 11.16 8.26 9.57
N TYR A 10 10.50 8.81 8.57
CA TYR A 10 11.17 9.43 7.42
C TYR A 10 10.39 10.68 7.00
N ASP A 11 11.10 11.62 6.40
CA ASP A 11 10.47 12.81 5.83
C ASP A 11 10.04 12.53 4.38
N PRO A 12 8.74 12.41 4.10
CA PRO A 12 8.27 12.17 2.74
C PRO A 12 8.58 13.35 1.79
N LEU A 13 8.90 14.54 2.31
CA LEU A 13 9.26 15.72 1.52
C LEU A 13 10.74 15.73 1.12
N ALA A 14 11.58 14.92 1.79
CA ALA A 14 13.01 14.77 1.45
C ALA A 14 13.25 13.74 0.34
N ARG A 15 12.20 13.14 -0.23
CA ARG A 15 12.31 12.12 -1.28
C ARG A 15 12.95 12.68 -2.56
N ASP A 16 13.73 11.86 -3.21
CA ASP A 16 14.29 12.15 -4.54
C ASP A 16 13.25 11.80 -5.64
N VAL A 17 12.21 12.61 -5.72
CA VAL A 17 11.15 12.52 -6.72
C VAL A 17 10.89 13.90 -7.32
N PRO A 18 10.35 13.97 -8.56
CA PRO A 18 9.99 15.24 -9.17
C PRO A 18 9.06 16.08 -8.30
N LYS A 19 9.25 17.39 -8.33
CA LYS A 19 8.35 18.37 -7.68
C LYS A 19 7.69 19.19 -8.78
N TRP A 20 6.39 19.02 -8.96
CA TRP A 20 5.61 19.64 -10.01
C TRP A 20 4.68 20.72 -9.47
N THR A 21 4.42 21.74 -10.29
CA THR A 21 3.33 22.70 -10.04
C THR A 21 1.97 22.04 -10.32
N PRO A 22 0.85 22.61 -9.84
CA PRO A 22 -0.48 22.11 -10.17
C PRO A 22 -0.72 22.03 -11.69
N GLU A 23 -0.24 23.01 -12.46
CA GLU A 23 -0.36 23.05 -13.92
C GLU A 23 0.39 21.88 -14.56
N GLU A 24 1.61 21.59 -14.11
CA GLU A 24 2.40 20.46 -14.58
C GLU A 24 1.74 19.11 -14.27
N PHE A 25 0.99 19.00 -13.16
CA PHE A 25 0.17 17.82 -12.88
C PHE A 25 -0.98 17.69 -13.89
N ILE A 26 -1.71 18.80 -14.14
CA ILE A 26 -2.85 18.82 -15.08
C ILE A 26 -2.43 18.39 -16.48
N GLU A 27 -1.28 18.86 -16.96
CA GLU A 27 -0.75 18.50 -18.28
C GLU A 27 -0.41 17.01 -18.43
N ARG A 28 -0.21 16.30 -17.34
CA ARG A 28 0.20 14.90 -17.31
C ARG A 28 -0.91 13.92 -16.94
N VAL A 29 -2.13 14.41 -16.78
CA VAL A 29 -3.29 13.54 -16.51
C VAL A 29 -3.40 12.44 -17.57
N GLY A 30 -3.55 11.20 -17.14
CA GLY A 30 -3.59 10.01 -17.98
C GLY A 30 -2.23 9.37 -18.28
N GLN A 31 -1.11 9.99 -17.88
CA GLN A 31 0.22 9.42 -18.07
C GLN A 31 0.58 8.46 -16.93
N GLU A 32 1.18 7.33 -17.26
CA GLU A 32 1.75 6.43 -16.25
C GLU A 32 2.96 7.11 -15.60
N ILE A 33 2.93 7.24 -14.28
CA ILE A 33 4.03 7.78 -13.48
C ILE A 33 5.11 6.73 -13.29
N GLY A 34 4.71 5.50 -13.03
CA GLY A 34 5.64 4.39 -12.86
C GLY A 34 5.03 3.20 -12.12
N VAL A 35 5.91 2.25 -11.86
CA VAL A 35 5.61 0.99 -11.15
C VAL A 35 6.63 0.83 -10.04
N THR A 36 6.15 0.47 -8.84
CA THR A 36 7.01 0.29 -7.67
C THR A 36 7.80 -1.01 -7.70
N GLU A 37 8.75 -1.14 -6.80
CA GLU A 37 9.35 -2.43 -6.47
C GLU A 37 8.30 -3.43 -5.97
N TRP A 38 8.66 -4.72 -6.07
CA TRP A 38 7.82 -5.79 -5.57
C TRP A 38 7.85 -5.87 -4.05
N PHE A 39 6.66 -5.98 -3.46
CA PHE A 39 6.45 -6.18 -2.03
C PHE A 39 5.91 -7.58 -1.77
N GLU A 40 6.56 -8.36 -0.92
CA GLU A 40 6.10 -9.68 -0.52
C GLU A 40 5.03 -9.57 0.58
N ILE A 41 3.92 -10.27 0.39
CA ILE A 41 2.86 -10.40 1.40
C ILE A 41 3.24 -11.52 2.36
N THR A 42 3.81 -11.16 3.50
CA THR A 42 4.17 -12.12 4.54
C THR A 42 3.00 -12.37 5.50
N GLN A 43 2.97 -13.55 6.13
CA GLN A 43 1.98 -13.84 7.19
C GLN A 43 2.12 -12.85 8.35
N ALA A 44 3.34 -12.52 8.74
CA ALA A 44 3.59 -11.58 9.82
C ALA A 44 2.97 -10.19 9.56
N ALA A 45 3.07 -9.70 8.33
CA ALA A 45 2.46 -8.42 7.93
C ALA A 45 0.92 -8.50 7.96
N VAL A 46 0.35 -9.60 7.49
CA VAL A 46 -1.11 -9.84 7.53
C VAL A 46 -1.60 -9.94 8.98
N ASP A 47 -0.89 -10.66 9.84
CA ASP A 47 -1.22 -10.78 11.27
C ASP A 47 -1.17 -9.42 11.98
N ALA A 48 -0.15 -8.61 11.69
CA ALA A 48 -0.03 -7.27 12.24
C ALA A 48 -1.22 -6.37 11.81
N PHE A 49 -1.61 -6.44 10.54
CA PHE A 49 -2.78 -5.73 10.03
C PHE A 49 -4.08 -6.22 10.68
N ALA A 50 -4.25 -7.53 10.84
CA ALA A 50 -5.40 -8.13 11.51
C ALA A 50 -5.54 -7.64 12.96
N VAL A 51 -4.43 -7.54 13.68
CA VAL A 51 -4.41 -7.00 15.05
C VAL A 51 -4.76 -5.51 15.06
N ALA A 52 -4.16 -4.73 14.18
CA ALA A 52 -4.36 -3.28 14.11
C ALA A 52 -5.80 -2.89 13.77
N THR A 53 -6.49 -3.68 12.97
CA THR A 53 -7.86 -3.42 12.47
C THR A 53 -8.93 -4.25 13.19
N ASP A 54 -8.53 -5.19 14.05
CA ASP A 54 -9.37 -6.20 14.67
C ASP A 54 -10.10 -7.15 13.67
N ASP A 55 -9.69 -7.15 12.40
CA ASP A 55 -10.17 -8.11 11.40
C ASP A 55 -9.33 -9.40 11.45
N ARG A 56 -9.65 -10.25 12.41
CA ARG A 56 -8.98 -11.52 12.68
C ARG A 56 -9.70 -12.71 12.06
N ASN A 57 -10.35 -12.53 10.93
CA ASN A 57 -10.99 -13.62 10.22
C ASN A 57 -9.96 -14.73 9.91
N PHE A 58 -10.36 -15.98 10.15
CA PHE A 58 -9.46 -17.15 10.01
C PHE A 58 -8.83 -17.28 8.62
N ILE A 59 -9.49 -16.77 7.58
CA ILE A 59 -8.96 -16.79 6.22
C ILE A 59 -7.66 -15.98 6.08
N HIS A 60 -7.39 -15.08 7.01
CA HIS A 60 -6.20 -14.24 7.03
C HIS A 60 -5.14 -14.76 8.01
N VAL A 61 -5.56 -15.30 9.17
CA VAL A 61 -4.65 -15.55 10.30
C VAL A 61 -4.49 -17.02 10.69
N ASN A 62 -5.23 -17.93 10.08
CA ASN A 62 -5.18 -19.37 10.43
C ASN A 62 -4.98 -20.24 9.18
N PRO A 63 -3.72 -20.53 8.78
CA PRO A 63 -3.44 -21.28 7.56
C PRO A 63 -4.08 -22.69 7.51
N PRO A 64 -4.07 -23.50 8.58
CA PRO A 64 -4.76 -24.79 8.57
C PRO A 64 -6.25 -24.66 8.30
N ARG A 65 -6.93 -23.77 9.02
CA ARG A 65 -8.38 -23.56 8.88
C ARG A 65 -8.76 -22.96 7.52
N ALA A 66 -7.91 -22.09 6.96
CA ALA A 66 -8.11 -21.56 5.63
C ALA A 66 -8.08 -22.68 4.57
N LYS A 67 -7.15 -23.63 4.71
CA LYS A 67 -7.08 -24.81 3.83
C LYS A 67 -8.27 -25.73 3.97
N GLU A 68 -8.72 -25.98 5.18
CA GLU A 68 -9.95 -26.77 5.45
C GLU A 68 -11.18 -26.13 4.80
N ALA A 69 -11.22 -24.79 4.72
CA ALA A 69 -12.27 -24.04 4.05
C ALA A 69 -12.12 -23.97 2.51
N GLY A 70 -11.11 -24.64 1.94
CA GLY A 70 -10.90 -24.73 0.48
C GLY A 70 -10.00 -23.66 -0.13
N LEU A 71 -9.34 -22.84 0.69
CA LEU A 71 -8.33 -21.90 0.20
C LEU A 71 -6.96 -22.60 0.07
N PRO A 72 -6.08 -22.15 -0.82
CA PRO A 72 -4.72 -22.71 -0.93
C PRO A 72 -3.85 -22.41 0.31
N GLY A 73 -4.25 -21.45 1.12
CA GLY A 73 -3.63 -20.96 2.34
C GLY A 73 -4.34 -19.70 2.80
N THR A 74 -3.69 -18.93 3.66
CA THR A 74 -4.21 -17.61 4.06
C THR A 74 -4.07 -16.59 2.94
N ILE A 75 -4.96 -15.62 2.94
CA ILE A 75 -5.00 -14.50 1.99
C ILE A 75 -4.87 -13.17 2.72
N ALA A 76 -4.29 -12.19 2.06
CA ALA A 76 -4.25 -10.83 2.57
C ALA A 76 -5.67 -10.22 2.60
N HIS A 77 -5.92 -9.34 3.57
CA HIS A 77 -7.09 -8.48 3.55
C HIS A 77 -7.06 -7.58 2.31
N GLY A 78 -8.18 -7.38 1.67
CA GLY A 78 -8.26 -6.39 0.58
C GLY A 78 -7.83 -5.00 1.05
N PHE A 79 -8.26 -4.60 2.24
CA PHE A 79 -7.85 -3.32 2.84
C PHE A 79 -6.36 -3.25 3.19
N PHE A 80 -5.70 -4.37 3.46
CA PHE A 80 -4.25 -4.38 3.62
C PHE A 80 -3.56 -4.03 2.31
N THR A 81 -3.93 -4.69 1.21
CA THR A 81 -3.35 -4.39 -0.11
C THR A 81 -3.63 -2.96 -0.56
N LEU A 82 -4.82 -2.43 -0.25
CA LEU A 82 -5.16 -1.03 -0.49
C LEU A 82 -4.27 -0.08 0.32
N SER A 83 -4.04 -0.39 1.60
CA SER A 83 -3.22 0.43 2.50
C SER A 83 -1.77 0.54 2.05
N LEU A 84 -1.23 -0.48 1.37
CA LEU A 84 0.13 -0.45 0.82
C LEU A 84 0.33 0.67 -0.21
N LEU A 85 -0.73 1.15 -0.88
CA LEU A 85 -0.63 2.21 -1.88
C LEU A 85 -0.03 3.51 -1.32
N ALA A 86 -0.27 3.82 -0.05
CA ALA A 86 0.33 4.99 0.59
C ALA A 86 1.87 4.88 0.59
N GLY A 87 2.41 3.79 1.13
CA GLY A 87 3.86 3.53 1.15
C GLY A 87 4.44 3.40 -0.26
N PHE A 88 3.73 2.73 -1.17
CA PHE A 88 4.15 2.59 -2.57
C PHE A 88 4.24 3.94 -3.29
N SER A 89 3.31 4.86 -3.03
CA SER A 89 3.33 6.19 -3.64
C SER A 89 4.63 6.94 -3.33
N TYR A 90 5.19 6.72 -2.14
CA TYR A 90 6.43 7.38 -1.74
C TYR A 90 7.65 6.98 -2.56
N GLN A 91 7.61 5.87 -3.29
CA GLN A 91 8.73 5.43 -4.12
C GLN A 91 8.85 6.23 -5.42
N LEU A 92 7.75 6.78 -5.95
CA LEU A 92 7.76 7.29 -7.32
C LEU A 92 6.80 8.46 -7.62
N THR A 93 5.77 8.69 -6.80
CA THR A 93 4.83 9.75 -7.16
C THR A 93 5.45 11.14 -6.97
N PRO A 94 5.29 12.03 -7.95
CA PRO A 94 5.74 13.40 -7.82
C PRO A 94 5.08 14.11 -6.65
N MET A 95 5.74 15.13 -6.13
CA MET A 95 5.22 15.97 -5.07
C MET A 95 4.71 17.28 -5.64
N VAL A 96 3.70 17.87 -5.01
CA VAL A 96 3.29 19.24 -5.33
C VAL A 96 4.35 20.21 -4.83
N LYS A 97 4.87 21.05 -5.72
CA LYS A 97 5.88 22.07 -5.39
C LYS A 97 5.35 23.00 -4.30
N GLY A 98 6.12 23.14 -3.22
CA GLY A 98 5.76 23.96 -2.06
C GLY A 98 4.81 23.30 -1.05
N ALA A 99 4.38 22.07 -1.27
CA ALA A 99 3.62 21.34 -0.26
C ALA A 99 4.49 21.06 0.98
N VAL A 100 3.91 21.25 2.14
CA VAL A 100 4.57 20.95 3.43
C VAL A 100 4.10 19.62 4.02
N MET A 101 2.93 19.12 3.59
CA MET A 101 2.39 17.80 3.94
C MET A 101 1.26 17.42 2.99
N THR A 102 0.93 16.14 2.95
CA THR A 102 -0.19 15.60 2.17
C THR A 102 -1.04 14.68 3.05
N PHE A 103 -2.34 14.65 2.78
CA PHE A 103 -3.28 13.78 3.49
C PHE A 103 -4.07 12.96 2.48
N ASN A 104 -4.42 11.73 2.87
CA ASN A 104 -5.39 10.95 2.13
C ASN A 104 -6.76 11.63 2.23
N TYR A 105 -7.35 11.96 1.09
CA TYR A 105 -8.66 12.62 1.03
C TYR A 105 -9.79 11.60 0.84
N GLY A 106 -9.61 10.66 -0.09
CA GLY A 106 -10.62 9.67 -0.40
C GLY A 106 -10.29 8.87 -1.65
N LEU A 107 -11.23 8.04 -2.04
CA LEU A 107 -11.15 7.14 -3.19
C LEU A 107 -12.47 7.20 -3.95
N ASP A 108 -12.44 7.42 -5.26
CA ASP A 108 -13.65 7.45 -6.09
C ASP A 108 -14.16 6.03 -6.38
N LYS A 109 -13.23 5.07 -6.51
CA LYS A 109 -13.57 3.70 -6.83
C LYS A 109 -12.50 2.73 -6.37
N VAL A 110 -12.91 1.65 -5.73
CA VAL A 110 -12.04 0.52 -5.36
C VAL A 110 -12.68 -0.78 -5.83
N ARG A 111 -11.86 -1.69 -6.34
CA ARG A 111 -12.25 -3.07 -6.69
C ARG A 111 -11.15 -4.03 -6.28
N PHE A 112 -11.50 -5.02 -5.49
CA PHE A 112 -10.66 -6.16 -5.16
C PHE A 112 -11.00 -7.30 -6.13
N ILE A 113 -10.28 -7.36 -7.24
CA ILE A 113 -10.63 -8.26 -8.35
C ILE A 113 -10.17 -9.69 -8.06
N ASN A 114 -8.99 -9.85 -7.47
CA ASN A 114 -8.40 -11.14 -7.13
C ASN A 114 -8.02 -11.19 -5.66
N GLN A 115 -8.10 -12.38 -5.07
CA GLN A 115 -7.48 -12.65 -3.78
C GLN A 115 -5.96 -12.64 -3.91
N VAL A 116 -5.28 -12.15 -2.87
CA VAL A 116 -3.82 -12.14 -2.80
C VAL A 116 -3.40 -13.11 -1.70
N SER A 117 -2.79 -14.22 -2.08
CA SER A 117 -2.30 -15.22 -1.13
C SER A 117 -1.10 -14.69 -0.35
N VAL A 118 -0.98 -15.10 0.91
CA VAL A 118 0.27 -14.95 1.66
C VAL A 118 1.40 -15.67 0.91
N GLY A 119 2.57 -15.04 0.80
CA GLY A 119 3.69 -15.49 -0.03
C GLY A 119 3.70 -14.92 -1.44
N ALA A 120 2.60 -14.32 -1.91
CA ALA A 120 2.57 -13.60 -3.18
C ALA A 120 3.31 -12.26 -3.08
N ARG A 121 3.65 -11.71 -4.24
CA ARG A 121 4.24 -10.37 -4.36
C ARG A 121 3.27 -9.45 -5.08
N VAL A 122 3.17 -8.22 -4.60
CA VAL A 122 2.36 -7.15 -5.20
C VAL A 122 3.23 -5.93 -5.47
N ARG A 123 2.78 -5.06 -6.36
CA ARG A 123 3.40 -3.76 -6.61
C ARG A 123 2.35 -2.75 -7.05
N GLY A 124 2.62 -1.48 -6.84
CA GLY A 124 1.76 -0.38 -7.28
C GLY A 124 2.12 0.07 -8.69
N ARG A 125 1.12 0.27 -9.52
CA ARG A 125 1.24 0.98 -10.81
C ARG A 125 0.43 2.25 -10.71
N TYR A 126 1.06 3.39 -10.98
CA TYR A 126 0.46 4.70 -10.81
C TYR A 126 0.30 5.42 -12.15
N THR A 127 -0.91 5.88 -12.39
CA THR A 127 -1.26 6.78 -13.49
C THR A 127 -1.84 8.06 -12.88
N LEU A 128 -1.46 9.20 -13.40
CA LEU A 128 -1.93 10.49 -12.95
C LEU A 128 -3.32 10.80 -13.52
#